data_01321860995cc57fea65b39c2dbb39ab
#
_entry.id   01321860995cc57fea65b39c2dbb39ab
#
_cell.length_a   1.000
_cell.length_b   1.000
_cell.length_c   1.000
_cell.angle_alpha   90.00
_cell.angle_beta   90.00
_cell.angle_gamma   90.00
#
_symmetry.space_group_name_H-M   'P 1'
#
loop_
_entity.id
_entity.type
_entity.pdbx_description
1 polymer ?
#
loop_
_entity_poly.entity_id
_entity_poly.type
_entity_poly.pdbx_seq_one_letter_code
_entity_poly.pdbx_strand_id
1 'polypeptide(L)'
;EKFRAVKGQVIDRAHFQALGSLHGNREALQEILSELLLNAYKYSPEDSAVSIMSYCTNEISAITVVNETEQKIGGQVGIPAELEEKIFEPFFRVNNTMDDRFAEQKYGLGIGLTLADHAALQCGGRLYVYELEAGESFASGVAGTGRRVVAELVLQKVQ
;
A
#
# COMPACT_ATOMS: atom_id res chain seq x y z
N GLU A 1 1.21 9.43 11.85
CA GLU A 1 1.85 10.77 11.94
C GLU A 1 3.37 10.69 11.93
N LYS A 2 3.98 9.71 12.63
CA LYS A 2 5.44 9.58 12.77
C LYS A 2 6.17 9.39 11.42
N PHE A 3 5.56 8.72 10.46
CA PHE A 3 6.15 8.44 9.13
C PHE A 3 5.97 9.59 8.14
N ARG A 4 4.88 10.33 8.25
CA ARG A 4 4.55 11.47 7.40
C ARG A 4 5.60 12.58 7.45
N ALA A 5 6.22 12.77 8.62
CA ALA A 5 7.22 13.81 8.83
C ALA A 5 8.56 13.54 8.13
N VAL A 6 8.80 12.30 7.65
CA VAL A 6 10.12 11.89 7.15
C VAL A 6 10.39 12.42 5.74
N LYS A 7 9.36 12.42 4.88
CA LYS A 7 9.49 12.83 3.46
C LYS A 7 8.53 13.95 3.04
N GLY A 8 7.84 14.61 3.96
CA GLY A 8 6.90 15.68 3.63
C GLY A 8 5.60 15.24 2.95
N GLN A 9 5.34 13.95 2.82
CA GLN A 9 4.21 13.42 2.07
C GLN A 9 2.85 13.82 2.65
N VAL A 10 1.87 14.01 1.78
CA VAL A 10 0.50 14.40 2.13
C VAL A 10 -0.43 13.20 2.01
N ILE A 11 -1.32 13.00 3.01
CA ILE A 11 -2.37 11.99 2.91
C ILE A 11 -3.61 12.62 2.29
N ASP A 12 -4.03 12.08 1.14
CA ASP A 12 -5.30 12.37 0.50
C ASP A 12 -6.36 11.34 0.89
N ARG A 13 -7.54 11.82 1.31
CA ARG A 13 -8.69 11.01 1.74
C ARG A 13 -9.96 11.37 0.97
N ALA A 14 -9.84 11.85 -0.26
CA ALA A 14 -10.96 12.39 -1.02
C ALA A 14 -12.09 11.38 -1.31
N HIS A 15 -11.81 10.08 -1.27
CA HIS A 15 -12.75 9.02 -1.66
C HIS A 15 -12.94 7.99 -0.54
N PHE A 16 -13.47 8.43 0.60
CA PHE A 16 -13.74 7.55 1.73
C PHE A 16 -15.24 7.24 1.84
N GLN A 17 -15.61 5.97 1.66
CA GLN A 17 -16.96 5.46 1.89
C GLN A 17 -17.01 4.67 3.19
N ALA A 18 -18.17 4.64 3.86
CA ALA A 18 -18.37 3.79 5.03
C ALA A 18 -18.33 2.31 4.61
N LEU A 19 -17.50 1.53 5.29
CA LEU A 19 -17.24 0.12 4.94
C LEU A 19 -18.32 -0.85 5.41
N GLY A 20 -19.21 -0.43 6.33
CA GLY A 20 -20.18 -1.32 6.95
C GLY A 20 -19.55 -2.24 8.01
N SER A 21 -20.28 -3.30 8.39
CA SER A 21 -19.79 -4.29 9.34
C SER A 21 -18.90 -5.31 8.63
N LEU A 22 -17.73 -5.55 9.20
CA LEU A 22 -16.72 -6.45 8.67
C LEU A 22 -16.42 -7.56 9.68
N HIS A 23 -16.16 -8.76 9.18
CA HIS A 23 -15.49 -9.78 9.96
C HIS A 23 -13.99 -9.42 10.07
N GLY A 24 -13.47 -9.52 11.29
CA GLY A 24 -12.04 -9.36 11.47
C GLY A 24 -11.67 -8.89 12.87
N ASN A 25 -10.40 -9.01 13.17
CA ASN A 25 -9.80 -8.48 14.37
C ASN A 25 -9.33 -7.05 14.09
N ARG A 26 -9.73 -6.11 14.93
CA ARG A 26 -9.39 -4.70 14.78
C ARG A 26 -7.87 -4.47 14.79
N GLU A 27 -7.17 -5.17 15.68
CA GLU A 27 -5.71 -5.08 15.80
C GLU A 27 -5.03 -5.56 14.51
N ALA A 28 -5.48 -6.69 13.96
CA ALA A 28 -4.97 -7.20 12.69
C ALA A 28 -5.20 -6.21 11.54
N LEU A 29 -6.39 -5.61 11.45
CA LEU A 29 -6.68 -4.59 10.44
C LEU A 29 -5.79 -3.35 10.60
N GLN A 30 -5.52 -2.92 11.84
CA GLN A 30 -4.61 -1.80 12.11
C GLN A 30 -3.16 -2.13 11.71
N GLU A 31 -2.71 -3.36 11.95
CA GLU A 31 -1.38 -3.82 11.54
C GLU A 31 -1.25 -3.88 10.02
N ILE A 32 -2.24 -4.45 9.32
CA ILE A 32 -2.27 -4.47 7.86
C ILE A 32 -2.16 -3.04 7.30
N LEU A 33 -3.06 -2.15 7.72
CA LEU A 33 -3.08 -0.78 7.22
C LEU A 33 -1.80 0.00 7.57
N SER A 34 -1.22 -0.27 8.74
CA SER A 34 0.05 0.34 9.14
C SER A 34 1.19 -0.09 8.22
N GLU A 35 1.24 -1.37 7.85
CA GLU A 35 2.25 -1.90 6.93
C GLU A 35 2.06 -1.33 5.51
N LEU A 36 0.82 -1.27 5.00
CA LEU A 36 0.54 -0.69 3.69
C LEU A 36 0.94 0.79 3.62
N LEU A 37 0.61 1.56 4.65
CA LEU A 37 0.99 2.97 4.74
C LEU A 37 2.50 3.14 4.87
N LEU A 38 3.15 2.30 5.68
CA LEU A 38 4.60 2.32 5.81
C LEU A 38 5.29 2.08 4.47
N ASN A 39 4.83 1.10 3.71
CA ASN A 39 5.36 0.80 2.39
C ASN A 39 5.10 1.95 1.41
N ALA A 40 3.90 2.52 1.43
CA ALA A 40 3.60 3.71 0.62
C ALA A 40 4.55 4.86 0.94
N TYR A 41 4.81 5.18 2.20
CA TYR A 41 5.76 6.25 2.58
C TYR A 41 7.20 5.93 2.21
N LYS A 42 7.64 4.69 2.36
CA LYS A 42 9.00 4.27 2.00
C LYS A 42 9.29 4.46 0.53
N TYR A 43 8.35 4.03 -0.31
CA TYR A 43 8.57 3.88 -1.75
C TYR A 43 8.06 5.05 -2.58
N SER A 44 7.35 6.00 -1.97
CA SER A 44 6.95 7.24 -2.63
C SER A 44 8.10 8.26 -2.72
N PRO A 45 8.07 9.13 -3.72
CA PRO A 45 8.91 10.32 -3.77
C PRO A 45 8.68 11.25 -2.57
N GLU A 46 9.63 12.16 -2.35
CA GLU A 46 9.44 13.27 -1.41
C GLU A 46 8.31 14.18 -1.88
N ASP A 47 7.61 14.78 -0.93
CA ASP A 47 6.49 15.72 -1.15
C ASP A 47 5.34 15.18 -2.03
N SER A 48 5.32 13.87 -2.30
CA SER A 48 4.24 13.23 -3.05
C SER A 48 2.98 12.99 -2.22
N ALA A 49 1.88 12.66 -2.88
CA ALA A 49 0.64 12.28 -2.21
C ALA A 49 0.53 10.76 -2.02
N VAL A 50 0.07 10.36 -0.83
CA VAL A 50 -0.40 8.99 -0.56
C VAL A 50 -1.92 9.07 -0.41
N SER A 51 -2.64 8.45 -1.34
CA SER A 51 -4.10 8.46 -1.32
C SER A 51 -4.63 7.22 -0.59
N ILE A 52 -5.60 7.42 0.29
CA ILE A 52 -6.33 6.34 0.94
C ILE A 52 -7.76 6.43 0.47
N MET A 53 -8.25 5.35 -0.11
CA MET A 53 -9.63 5.24 -0.59
C MET A 53 -10.32 4.06 0.06
N SER A 54 -11.63 4.10 0.14
CA SER A 54 -12.43 2.96 0.55
C SER A 54 -13.71 2.89 -0.27
N TYR A 55 -14.14 1.70 -0.60
CA TYR A 55 -15.40 1.46 -1.27
C TYR A 55 -16.06 0.19 -0.72
N CYS A 56 -17.36 0.07 -0.95
CA CYS A 56 -18.06 -1.15 -0.59
C CYS A 56 -19.14 -1.48 -1.62
N THR A 57 -19.38 -2.78 -1.77
CA THR A 57 -20.51 -3.36 -2.50
C THR A 57 -21.45 -4.05 -1.50
N ASN A 58 -22.39 -4.83 -1.99
CA ASN A 58 -23.23 -5.67 -1.13
C ASN A 58 -22.44 -6.81 -0.46
N GLU A 59 -21.35 -7.27 -1.07
CA GLU A 59 -20.63 -8.48 -0.67
C GLU A 59 -19.27 -8.18 -0.04
N ILE A 60 -18.59 -7.14 -0.51
CA ILE A 60 -17.24 -6.81 -0.09
C ILE A 60 -17.12 -5.36 0.36
N SER A 61 -16.10 -5.11 1.15
CA SER A 61 -15.55 -3.79 1.44
C SER A 61 -14.07 -3.79 1.14
N ALA A 62 -13.57 -2.71 0.56
CA ALA A 62 -12.16 -2.57 0.24
C ALA A 62 -11.57 -1.28 0.80
N ILE A 63 -10.31 -1.35 1.20
CA ILE A 63 -9.48 -0.22 1.56
C ILE A 63 -8.25 -0.26 0.65
N THR A 64 -8.00 0.85 -0.02
CA THR A 64 -6.94 0.97 -1.01
C THR A 64 -5.98 2.08 -0.60
N VAL A 65 -4.69 1.77 -0.59
CA VAL A 65 -3.60 2.73 -0.43
C VAL A 65 -2.90 2.88 -1.77
N VAL A 66 -2.84 4.09 -2.28
CA VAL A 66 -2.23 4.40 -3.58
C VAL A 66 -1.10 5.38 -3.38
N ASN A 67 0.06 5.07 -3.94
CA ASN A 67 1.21 5.97 -3.90
C ASN A 67 1.92 6.04 -5.25
N GLU A 68 2.53 7.17 -5.54
CA GLU A 68 3.47 7.27 -6.65
C GLU A 68 4.74 6.48 -6.37
N THR A 69 5.41 6.02 -7.42
CA THR A 69 6.70 5.35 -7.29
C THR A 69 7.68 5.83 -8.36
N GLU A 70 8.91 6.06 -7.93
CA GLU A 70 10.06 6.29 -8.82
C GLU A 70 11.01 5.09 -8.80
N GLN A 71 10.65 4.06 -8.05
CA GLN A 71 11.53 2.91 -7.86
C GLN A 71 11.71 2.15 -9.17
N LYS A 72 12.98 1.95 -9.56
CA LYS A 72 13.36 1.17 -10.74
C LYS A 72 13.74 -0.24 -10.32
N ILE A 73 13.07 -1.22 -10.93
CA ILE A 73 13.33 -2.65 -10.74
C ILE A 73 13.75 -3.21 -12.08
N GLY A 74 14.98 -3.73 -12.19
CA GLY A 74 15.47 -4.25 -13.47
C GLY A 74 15.46 -3.24 -14.62
N GLY A 75 15.48 -1.93 -14.32
CA GLY A 75 15.40 -0.86 -15.30
C GLY A 75 13.99 -0.33 -15.58
N GLN A 76 12.95 -0.98 -15.06
CA GLN A 76 11.55 -0.52 -15.12
C GLN A 76 11.15 0.20 -13.84
N VAL A 77 10.32 1.22 -13.96
CA VAL A 77 9.73 1.91 -12.79
C VAL A 77 8.52 1.11 -12.33
N GLY A 78 8.43 0.86 -11.02
CA GLY A 78 7.28 0.21 -10.41
C GLY A 78 7.49 -1.27 -10.07
N ILE A 79 6.42 -2.04 -9.95
CA ILE A 79 6.43 -3.47 -9.64
C ILE A 79 6.13 -4.24 -10.91
N PRO A 80 7.10 -4.96 -11.50
CA PRO A 80 6.85 -5.83 -12.64
C PRO A 80 5.79 -6.88 -12.32
N ALA A 81 4.90 -7.18 -13.27
CA ALA A 81 3.80 -8.13 -13.08
C ALA A 81 4.25 -9.52 -12.58
N GLU A 82 5.42 -9.98 -13.02
CA GLU A 82 6.02 -11.23 -12.56
C GLU A 82 6.47 -11.24 -11.10
N LEU A 83 6.49 -10.07 -10.45
CA LEU A 83 6.85 -9.91 -9.04
C LEU A 83 5.64 -9.65 -8.13
N GLU A 84 4.45 -9.40 -8.66
CA GLU A 84 3.25 -9.08 -7.88
C GLU A 84 2.89 -10.16 -6.85
N GLU A 85 3.14 -11.43 -7.15
CA GLU A 85 2.97 -12.52 -6.18
C GLU A 85 4.20 -12.68 -5.28
N LYS A 86 5.40 -12.48 -5.81
CA LYS A 86 6.66 -12.69 -5.09
C LYS A 86 6.89 -11.70 -3.96
N ILE A 87 6.33 -10.49 -4.05
CA ILE A 87 6.46 -9.48 -2.98
C ILE A 87 5.83 -9.91 -1.65
N PHE A 88 4.98 -10.94 -1.66
CA PHE A 88 4.40 -11.55 -0.47
C PHE A 88 5.24 -12.70 0.10
N GLU A 89 6.28 -13.16 -0.60
CA GLU A 89 7.18 -14.19 -0.09
C GLU A 89 8.02 -13.63 1.08
N PRO A 90 8.22 -14.42 2.15
CA PRO A 90 9.07 -14.01 3.27
C PRO A 90 10.48 -13.67 2.82
N PHE A 91 11.03 -12.60 3.34
CA PHE A 91 12.39 -12.11 3.05
C PHE A 91 12.60 -11.62 1.61
N PHE A 92 11.57 -11.61 0.78
CA PHE A 92 11.67 -11.04 -0.55
C PHE A 92 11.72 -9.52 -0.47
N ARG A 93 12.62 -8.93 -1.22
CA ARG A 93 12.79 -7.49 -1.34
C ARG A 93 13.07 -7.13 -2.78
N VAL A 94 12.28 -6.23 -3.30
CA VAL A 94 12.45 -5.72 -4.65
C VAL A 94 13.75 -4.93 -4.81
N ASN A 95 14.13 -4.16 -3.80
CA ASN A 95 15.40 -3.43 -3.73
C ASN A 95 16.09 -3.66 -2.38
N ASN A 96 17.40 -3.86 -2.43
CA ASN A 96 18.23 -4.01 -1.25
C ASN A 96 18.69 -2.66 -0.65
N THR A 97 18.45 -1.54 -1.33
CA THR A 97 18.75 -0.20 -0.82
C THR A 97 17.70 0.19 0.22
N MET A 98 18.13 0.34 1.46
CA MET A 98 17.31 0.87 2.54
C MET A 98 17.52 2.39 2.60
N ASP A 99 16.44 3.15 2.64
CA ASP A 99 16.49 4.55 3.03
C ASP A 99 16.78 4.58 4.55
N ASP A 100 17.95 5.11 4.94
CA ASP A 100 18.41 5.13 6.32
C ASP A 100 17.44 5.84 7.27
N ARG A 101 16.60 6.73 6.75
CA ARG A 101 15.53 7.40 7.52
C ARG A 101 14.48 6.44 8.09
N PHE A 102 14.39 5.23 7.54
CA PHE A 102 13.51 4.15 7.99
C PHE A 102 14.26 3.00 8.68
N ALA A 103 15.59 3.13 8.85
CA ALA A 103 16.44 2.06 9.38
C ALA A 103 16.20 1.72 10.86
N GLU A 104 15.77 2.70 11.68
CA GLU A 104 15.45 2.48 13.10
C GLU A 104 14.21 1.63 13.35
N GLN A 105 13.44 1.37 12.31
CA GLN A 105 12.25 0.56 12.40
C GLN A 105 12.60 -0.88 12.02
N LYS A 106 12.20 -1.82 12.85
CA LYS A 106 12.40 -3.29 12.70
C LYS A 106 11.86 -3.89 11.38
N TYR A 107 11.50 -3.07 10.41
CA TYR A 107 10.73 -3.39 9.21
C TYR A 107 11.57 -3.61 7.94
N GLY A 108 12.87 -3.75 8.06
CA GLY A 108 13.78 -3.96 6.93
C GLY A 108 13.93 -5.42 6.47
N LEU A 109 13.23 -6.37 7.09
CA LEU A 109 13.48 -7.81 6.87
C LEU A 109 12.74 -8.39 5.66
N GLY A 110 11.83 -7.65 5.00
CA GLY A 110 11.03 -8.18 3.90
C GLY A 110 9.96 -9.18 4.34
N ILE A 111 9.41 -9.00 5.54
CA ILE A 111 8.35 -9.85 6.09
C ILE A 111 7.02 -9.10 6.30
N GLY A 112 7.01 -7.79 6.14
CA GLY A 112 5.83 -6.97 6.46
C GLY A 112 4.63 -7.29 5.59
N LEU A 113 4.78 -7.31 4.27
CA LEU A 113 3.69 -7.70 3.35
C LEU A 113 3.26 -9.16 3.53
N THR A 114 4.18 -10.07 3.82
CA THR A 114 3.85 -11.48 4.13
C THR A 114 2.93 -11.58 5.35
N LEU A 115 3.27 -10.84 6.43
CA LEU A 115 2.45 -10.83 7.65
C LEU A 115 1.11 -10.15 7.41
N ALA A 116 1.07 -9.06 6.64
CA ALA A 116 -0.15 -8.35 6.28
C ALA A 116 -1.08 -9.22 5.45
N ASP A 117 -0.58 -9.96 4.46
CA ASP A 117 -1.38 -10.89 3.66
C ASP A 117 -1.94 -12.04 4.51
N HIS A 118 -1.09 -12.62 5.37
CA HIS A 118 -1.54 -13.67 6.30
C HIS A 118 -2.64 -13.17 7.26
N ALA A 119 -2.49 -11.97 7.80
CA ALA A 119 -3.50 -11.35 8.65
C ALA A 119 -4.78 -11.03 7.87
N ALA A 120 -4.69 -10.61 6.60
CA ALA A 120 -5.84 -10.40 5.74
C ALA A 120 -6.63 -11.69 5.51
N LEU A 121 -5.95 -12.80 5.25
CA LEU A 121 -6.56 -14.13 5.11
C LEU A 121 -7.28 -14.55 6.40
N GLN A 122 -6.69 -14.33 7.58
CA GLN A 122 -7.32 -14.61 8.87
C GLN A 122 -8.57 -13.75 9.12
N CYS A 123 -8.64 -12.56 8.55
CA CYS A 123 -9.82 -11.69 8.57
C CYS A 123 -10.86 -12.04 7.48
N GLY A 124 -10.70 -13.14 6.76
CA GLY A 124 -11.58 -13.53 5.66
C GLY A 124 -11.45 -12.65 4.41
N GLY A 125 -10.32 -11.98 4.27
CA GLY A 125 -10.02 -11.07 3.17
C GLY A 125 -8.84 -11.51 2.31
N ARG A 126 -8.43 -10.61 1.42
CA ARG A 126 -7.28 -10.76 0.55
C ARG A 126 -6.56 -9.44 0.40
N LEU A 127 -5.24 -9.50 0.28
CA LEU A 127 -4.39 -8.36 -0.03
C LEU A 127 -3.88 -8.48 -1.46
N TYR A 128 -4.01 -7.39 -2.22
CA TYR A 128 -3.49 -7.26 -3.58
C TYR A 128 -2.52 -6.10 -3.62
N VAL A 129 -1.44 -6.24 -4.36
CA VAL A 129 -0.51 -5.15 -4.66
C VAL A 129 -0.17 -5.22 -6.13
N TYR A 130 -0.45 -4.16 -6.85
CA TYR A 130 -0.26 -4.08 -8.30
C TYR A 130 0.09 -2.66 -8.73
N GLU A 131 0.49 -2.52 -9.98
CA GLU A 131 0.84 -1.23 -10.57
C GLU A 131 -0.25 -0.75 -11.52
N LEU A 132 -0.47 0.56 -11.53
CA LEU A 132 -1.30 1.26 -12.51
C LEU A 132 -0.51 2.35 -13.21
N GLU A 133 -0.66 2.46 -14.53
CA GLU A 133 -0.35 3.68 -15.25
C GLU A 133 -1.47 4.71 -14.99
N ALA A 134 -1.13 5.78 -14.29
CA ALA A 134 -2.08 6.85 -14.08
C ALA A 134 -2.23 7.64 -15.38
N GLY A 135 -3.41 7.60 -16.00
CA GLY A 135 -3.77 8.56 -17.03
C GLY A 135 -3.77 10.00 -16.47
N GLU A 136 -3.68 10.99 -17.34
CA GLU A 136 -3.59 12.42 -16.99
C GLU A 136 -4.70 12.91 -16.03
N SER A 137 -5.85 12.22 -15.95
CA SER A 137 -6.99 12.58 -15.10
C SER A 137 -6.76 12.39 -13.58
N PHE A 138 -5.74 11.64 -13.15
CA PHE A 138 -5.40 11.49 -11.73
C PHE A 138 -4.41 12.55 -11.22
N ALA A 139 -3.98 13.43 -12.10
CA ALA A 139 -3.01 14.46 -11.78
C ALA A 139 -3.67 15.59 -10.99
N SER A 140 -3.60 15.55 -9.69
CA SER A 140 -3.66 16.76 -8.86
C SER A 140 -2.37 17.57 -9.08
N GLY A 141 -2.17 18.10 -10.29
CA GLY A 141 -1.24 19.19 -10.57
C GLY A 141 0.27 18.98 -10.31
N VAL A 142 0.72 17.80 -9.88
CA VAL A 142 2.13 17.49 -9.65
C VAL A 142 2.62 16.58 -10.76
N ALA A 143 3.68 16.98 -11.44
CA ALA A 143 4.34 16.19 -12.47
C ALA A 143 4.99 14.95 -11.84
N GLY A 144 4.26 13.85 -11.77
CA GLY A 144 4.74 12.54 -11.34
C GLY A 144 5.11 11.65 -12.52
N THR A 145 5.74 10.53 -12.27
CA THR A 145 6.14 9.52 -13.28
C THR A 145 4.95 8.88 -14.00
N GLY A 146 3.72 9.19 -13.61
CA GLY A 146 2.50 8.58 -14.14
C GLY A 146 2.28 7.12 -13.66
N ARG A 147 3.18 6.56 -12.86
CA ARG A 147 3.07 5.20 -12.33
C ARG A 147 2.75 5.20 -10.85
N ARG A 148 1.79 4.36 -10.48
CA ARG A 148 1.32 4.25 -9.10
C ARG A 148 1.27 2.80 -8.66
N VAL A 149 1.69 2.57 -7.43
CA VAL A 149 1.49 1.31 -6.73
C VAL A 149 0.18 1.40 -5.97
N VAL A 150 -0.63 0.37 -6.12
CA VAL A 150 -1.91 0.19 -5.44
C VAL A 150 -1.80 -1.00 -4.51
N ALA A 151 -2.03 -0.79 -3.22
CA ALA A 151 -2.15 -1.86 -2.24
C ALA A 151 -3.61 -1.88 -1.75
N GLU A 152 -4.32 -2.98 -2.02
CA GLU A 152 -5.75 -3.10 -1.80
C GLU A 152 -6.09 -4.26 -0.89
N LEU A 153 -6.69 -3.95 0.26
CA LEU A 153 -7.25 -4.92 1.19
C LEU A 153 -8.75 -5.09 0.89
N VAL A 154 -9.14 -6.28 0.45
CA VAL A 154 -10.53 -6.66 0.19
C VAL A 154 -11.02 -7.58 1.30
N LEU A 155 -12.14 -7.26 1.93
CA LEU A 155 -12.75 -7.99 3.04
C LEU A 155 -14.17 -8.39 2.71
N GLN A 156 -14.58 -9.60 3.10
CA GLN A 156 -15.97 -10.05 3.00
C GLN A 156 -16.84 -9.33 4.02
N LYS A 157 -18.05 -8.94 3.63
CA LYS A 157 -19.03 -8.39 4.55
C LYS A 157 -19.68 -9.47 5.39
N VAL A 158 -20.05 -9.10 6.60
CA VAL A 158 -20.97 -9.90 7.43
C VAL A 158 -22.36 -9.78 6.82
N GLN A 159 -22.95 -10.90 6.45
CA GLN A 159 -24.36 -10.96 6.06
C GLN A 159 -25.27 -10.86 7.28
#